data_5fca9fc23c26e262a16bbe2731da1be7
#
_entry.id   5fca9fc23c26e262a16bbe2731da1be7
#
_cell.length_a   1.000
_cell.length_b   1.000
_cell.length_c   1.000
_cell.angle_alpha   90.00
_cell.angle_beta   90.00
_cell.angle_gamma   90.00
#
_symmetry.space_group_name_H-M   'P 1'
#
loop_
_entity.id
_entity.type
_entity.pdbx_description
1 polymer ?
#
loop_
_entity_poly.entity_id
_entity_poly.type
_entity_poly.pdbx_seq_one_letter_code
_entity_poly.pdbx_strand_id
1 'polypeptide(L)'
;MEPRLAAWDGPTSEARPEPKSTAGFIPTARGRVRPGDLDANQHFGLAAIVHRFTDSCIQAGAAIGMDAEFMEKGRRGLSTFELGLRISGALRLDEPYLVETGIAHLGNSSLRLIHVMSDPHTGREVARLGQYGVNLDLDARRPARWPEDIRQKAETLVVPVG
;
A
#
# COMPACT_ATOMS: atom_id res chain seq x y z
N MET A 1 -32.99 12.72 11.74
CA MET A 1 -32.93 11.46 10.95
C MET A 1 -31.44 11.21 10.71
N GLU A 2 -30.85 10.29 11.47
CA GLU A 2 -29.45 9.91 11.22
C GLU A 2 -29.37 9.21 9.85
N PRO A 3 -28.41 9.59 8.99
CA PRO A 3 -28.19 8.84 7.77
C PRO A 3 -27.75 7.43 8.17
N ARG A 4 -28.56 6.43 7.90
CA ARG A 4 -28.11 5.05 7.93
C ARG A 4 -27.00 4.94 6.91
N LEU A 5 -25.77 4.76 7.40
CA LEU A 5 -24.70 4.23 6.55
C LEU A 5 -25.28 2.94 5.96
N ALA A 6 -25.48 2.93 4.64
CA ALA A 6 -25.86 1.71 3.95
C ALA A 6 -24.83 0.65 4.35
N ALA A 7 -25.29 -0.52 4.78
CA ALA A 7 -24.38 -1.60 5.11
C ALA A 7 -23.51 -1.84 3.88
N TRP A 8 -22.18 -1.80 4.06
CA TRP A 8 -21.23 -2.14 3.02
C TRP A 8 -21.40 -3.63 2.69
N ASP A 9 -21.93 -3.92 1.52
CA ASP A 9 -22.15 -5.27 0.99
C ASP A 9 -21.15 -5.66 -0.10
N GLY A 10 -20.11 -4.83 -0.28
CA GLY A 10 -19.00 -5.14 -1.16
C GLY A 10 -18.10 -6.25 -0.58
N PRO A 11 -17.22 -6.84 -1.41
CA PRO A 11 -16.33 -7.90 -0.96
C PRO A 11 -15.45 -7.41 0.20
N THR A 12 -15.51 -8.10 1.32
CA THR A 12 -14.62 -7.84 2.46
C THR A 12 -13.17 -8.17 2.08
N SER A 13 -12.22 -7.54 2.74
CA SER A 13 -10.80 -7.83 2.53
C SER A 13 -10.45 -9.32 2.78
N GLU A 14 -11.27 -10.03 3.53
CA GLU A 14 -11.12 -11.45 3.83
C GLU A 14 -11.43 -12.37 2.63
N ALA A 15 -12.21 -11.89 1.65
CA ALA A 15 -12.59 -12.67 0.47
C ALA A 15 -11.55 -12.62 -0.67
N ARG A 16 -10.48 -11.84 -0.53
CA ARG A 16 -9.48 -11.66 -1.58
C ARG A 16 -8.23 -12.48 -1.30
N PRO A 17 -7.71 -13.19 -2.31
CA PRO A 17 -6.42 -13.88 -2.18
C PRO A 17 -5.33 -12.90 -1.78
N GLU A 18 -4.54 -13.26 -0.76
CA GLU A 18 -3.42 -12.46 -0.28
C GLU A 18 -2.13 -13.28 -0.26
N PRO A 19 -0.97 -12.62 -0.45
CA PRO A 19 0.32 -13.27 -0.28
C PRO A 19 0.48 -13.80 1.14
N LYS A 20 0.95 -15.05 1.27
CA LYS A 20 1.17 -15.69 2.58
C LYS A 20 2.48 -15.30 3.23
N SER A 21 3.39 -14.69 2.46
CA SER A 21 4.69 -14.22 2.94
C SER A 21 5.10 -12.97 2.19
N THR A 22 6.17 -12.31 2.67
CA THR A 22 6.78 -11.16 1.99
C THR A 22 7.88 -11.55 0.99
N ALA A 23 7.98 -12.82 0.63
CA ALA A 23 8.92 -13.27 -0.40
C ALA A 23 8.65 -12.55 -1.73
N GLY A 24 9.68 -11.91 -2.28
CA GLY A 24 9.58 -11.09 -3.49
C GLY A 24 9.10 -9.66 -3.27
N PHE A 25 8.76 -9.27 -2.04
CA PHE A 25 8.48 -7.88 -1.70
C PHE A 25 9.76 -7.05 -1.68
N ILE A 26 9.63 -5.76 -1.93
CA ILE A 26 10.71 -4.79 -1.79
C ILE A 26 10.53 -3.94 -0.52
N PRO A 27 11.62 -3.54 0.16
CA PRO A 27 11.51 -2.60 1.27
C PRO A 27 11.13 -1.21 0.73
N THR A 28 10.12 -0.60 1.35
CA THR A 28 9.56 0.70 0.90
C THR A 28 9.58 1.76 2.00
N ALA A 29 9.66 1.36 3.27
CA ALA A 29 9.89 2.27 4.38
C ALA A 29 10.55 1.55 5.54
N ARG A 30 11.33 2.27 6.33
CA ARG A 30 11.86 1.81 7.60
C ARG A 30 12.10 2.97 8.53
N GLY A 31 12.05 2.71 9.82
CA GLY A 31 12.30 3.71 10.83
C GLY A 31 12.07 3.19 12.24
N ARG A 32 11.90 4.12 13.15
CA ARG A 32 11.51 3.88 14.55
C ARG A 32 10.30 4.71 14.88
N VAL A 33 9.45 4.20 15.75
CA VAL A 33 8.30 4.92 16.28
C VAL A 33 8.80 6.15 17.06
N ARG A 34 8.31 7.33 16.71
CA ARG A 34 8.68 8.61 17.32
C ARG A 34 7.57 9.10 18.24
N PRO A 35 7.85 10.04 19.16
CA PRO A 35 6.82 10.58 20.05
C PRO A 35 5.57 11.08 19.34
N GLY A 36 5.72 11.74 18.19
CA GLY A 36 4.61 12.25 17.38
C GLY A 36 3.78 11.16 16.67
N ASP A 37 4.25 9.92 16.66
CA ASP A 37 3.55 8.78 16.06
C ASP A 37 2.62 8.07 17.05
N LEU A 38 2.72 8.41 18.35
CA LEU A 38 1.99 7.70 19.41
C LEU A 38 0.53 8.12 19.49
N ASP A 39 -0.33 7.15 19.73
CA ASP A 39 -1.73 7.34 20.10
C ASP A 39 -1.91 7.52 21.61
N ALA A 40 -3.17 7.63 22.05
CA ALA A 40 -3.51 7.75 23.49
C ALA A 40 -3.08 6.54 24.34
N ASN A 41 -2.88 5.39 23.73
CA ASN A 41 -2.41 4.17 24.38
C ASN A 41 -0.89 4.01 24.37
N GLN A 42 -0.15 5.04 23.95
CA GLN A 42 1.32 5.02 23.79
C GLN A 42 1.82 3.96 22.80
N HIS A 43 1.02 3.63 21.81
CA HIS A 43 1.37 2.76 20.70
C HIS A 43 1.49 3.54 19.41
N PHE A 44 2.19 2.97 18.44
CA PHE A 44 2.22 3.47 17.07
C PHE A 44 0.78 3.58 16.56
N GLY A 45 0.31 4.82 16.42
CA GLY A 45 -1.11 5.12 16.18
C GLY A 45 -1.53 4.83 14.74
N LEU A 46 -2.83 4.61 14.56
CA LEU A 46 -3.44 4.30 13.27
C LEU A 46 -3.08 5.33 12.19
N ALA A 47 -3.19 6.62 12.49
CA ALA A 47 -2.89 7.68 11.53
C ALA A 47 -1.42 7.64 11.07
N ALA A 48 -0.49 7.42 12.00
CA ALA A 48 0.93 7.31 11.69
C ALA A 48 1.23 6.07 10.85
N ILE A 49 0.61 4.93 11.16
CA ILE A 49 0.73 3.69 10.37
C ILE A 49 0.24 3.90 8.94
N VAL A 50 -0.94 4.48 8.76
CA VAL A 50 -1.50 4.78 7.41
C VAL A 50 -0.59 5.74 6.65
N HIS A 51 -0.03 6.75 7.31
CA HIS A 51 0.93 7.67 6.70
C HIS A 51 2.17 6.93 6.16
N ARG A 52 2.74 5.99 6.93
CA ARG A 52 3.87 5.16 6.48
C ARG A 52 3.51 4.29 5.27
N PHE A 53 2.31 3.74 5.24
CA PHE A 53 1.83 2.99 4.07
C PHE A 53 1.63 3.89 2.84
N THR A 54 1.19 5.12 3.02
CA THR A 54 1.09 6.10 1.93
C THR A 54 2.47 6.42 1.34
N ASP A 55 3.47 6.65 2.20
CA ASP A 55 4.86 6.83 1.76
C ASP A 55 5.38 5.59 1.02
N SER A 56 5.04 4.41 1.50
CA SER A 56 5.41 3.13 0.87
C SER A 56 4.78 2.96 -0.51
N CYS A 57 3.56 3.44 -0.71
CA CYS A 57 2.91 3.47 -2.03
C CYS A 57 3.71 4.34 -3.02
N ILE A 58 4.16 5.51 -2.59
CA ILE A 58 4.98 6.41 -3.41
C ILE A 58 6.30 5.74 -3.77
N GLN A 59 6.97 5.10 -2.82
CA GLN A 59 8.22 4.39 -3.06
C GLN A 59 8.05 3.19 -3.99
N ALA A 60 6.98 2.42 -3.82
CA ALA A 60 6.67 1.32 -4.73
C ALA A 60 6.36 1.82 -6.15
N GLY A 61 5.64 2.93 -6.27
CA GLY A 61 5.40 3.60 -7.55
C GLY A 61 6.69 4.01 -8.24
N ALA A 62 7.59 4.65 -7.51
CA ALA A 62 8.91 5.04 -8.03
C ALA A 62 9.73 3.84 -8.49
N ALA A 63 9.68 2.72 -7.77
CA ALA A 63 10.39 1.49 -8.12
C ALA A 63 9.97 0.89 -9.47
N ILE A 64 8.73 1.12 -9.89
CA ILE A 64 8.23 0.67 -11.20
C ILE A 64 8.28 1.76 -12.28
N GLY A 65 8.81 2.94 -11.96
CA GLY A 65 8.94 4.05 -12.91
C GLY A 65 7.83 5.08 -12.88
N MET A 66 6.89 5.00 -11.93
CA MET A 66 5.90 6.04 -11.65
C MET A 66 6.52 7.11 -10.72
N ASP A 67 7.59 7.70 -11.16
CA ASP A 67 8.27 8.79 -10.45
C ASP A 67 7.62 10.16 -10.71
N ALA A 68 8.17 11.20 -10.09
CA ALA A 68 7.66 12.56 -10.24
C ALA A 68 7.66 13.01 -11.70
N GLU A 69 8.67 12.65 -12.49
CA GLU A 69 8.74 13.00 -13.91
C GLU A 69 7.60 12.38 -14.71
N PHE A 70 7.36 11.08 -14.52
CA PHE A 70 6.24 10.39 -15.15
C PHE A 70 4.89 11.00 -14.75
N MET A 71 4.71 11.28 -13.46
CA MET A 71 3.46 11.82 -12.93
C MET A 71 3.19 13.24 -13.46
N GLU A 72 4.18 14.11 -13.43
CA GLU A 72 4.04 15.51 -13.83
C GLU A 72 3.98 15.67 -15.34
N LYS A 73 4.97 15.20 -16.07
CA LYS A 73 5.06 15.35 -17.52
C LYS A 73 4.04 14.51 -18.26
N GLY A 74 3.79 13.30 -17.78
CA GLY A 74 2.81 12.39 -18.35
C GLY A 74 1.36 12.74 -18.02
N ARG A 75 1.13 13.68 -17.10
CA ARG A 75 -0.22 13.98 -16.59
C ARG A 75 -0.94 12.72 -16.14
N ARG A 76 -0.22 11.89 -15.37
CA ARG A 76 -0.71 10.61 -14.82
C ARG A 76 -0.77 10.68 -13.31
N GLY A 77 -1.64 9.86 -12.74
CA GLY A 77 -1.76 9.68 -11.30
C GLY A 77 -2.09 8.25 -10.96
N LEU A 78 -1.53 7.73 -9.87
CA LEU A 78 -2.03 6.51 -9.25
C LEU A 78 -3.17 6.89 -8.31
N SER A 79 -4.39 6.75 -8.79
CA SER A 79 -5.58 7.05 -8.00
C SER A 79 -6.00 5.83 -7.19
N THR A 80 -5.96 5.96 -5.87
CA THR A 80 -6.43 4.92 -4.95
C THR A 80 -7.94 4.98 -4.84
N PHE A 81 -8.62 3.87 -5.05
CA PHE A 81 -10.07 3.77 -4.93
C PHE A 81 -10.55 2.81 -3.83
N GLU A 82 -9.64 2.00 -3.28
CA GLU A 82 -9.97 1.10 -2.19
C GLU A 82 -8.75 0.82 -1.32
N LEU A 83 -8.95 0.85 -0.01
CA LEU A 83 -7.99 0.48 1.02
C LEU A 83 -8.59 -0.55 1.96
N GLY A 84 -7.83 -1.57 2.30
CA GLY A 84 -8.16 -2.51 3.36
C GLY A 84 -7.00 -2.62 4.34
N LEU A 85 -7.20 -2.16 5.59
CA LEU A 85 -6.18 -2.16 6.64
C LEU A 85 -6.48 -3.20 7.70
N ARG A 86 -5.46 -3.96 8.08
CA ARG A 86 -5.49 -4.89 9.20
C ARG A 86 -4.37 -4.56 10.16
N ILE A 87 -4.68 -4.39 11.43
CA ILE A 87 -3.73 -4.23 12.53
C ILE A 87 -3.70 -5.53 13.32
N SER A 88 -2.53 -6.15 13.43
CA SER A 88 -2.32 -7.44 14.10
C SER A 88 -1.39 -7.36 15.29
N GLY A 89 -0.73 -6.24 15.51
CA GLY A 89 0.19 -6.03 16.61
C GLY A 89 0.35 -4.56 16.95
N ALA A 90 1.16 -4.28 17.98
CA ALA A 90 1.48 -2.93 18.40
C ALA A 90 2.99 -2.73 18.44
N LEU A 91 3.43 -1.53 18.12
CA LEU A 91 4.79 -1.04 18.37
C LEU A 91 4.73 0.14 19.33
N ARG A 92 5.75 0.24 20.17
CA ARG A 92 5.91 1.31 21.18
C ARG A 92 6.99 2.28 20.74
N LEU A 93 7.17 3.34 21.53
CA LEU A 93 8.22 4.33 21.33
C LEU A 93 9.58 3.65 21.10
N ASP A 94 10.32 4.14 20.13
CA ASP A 94 11.65 3.67 19.71
C ASP A 94 11.73 2.26 19.14
N GLU A 95 10.66 1.50 19.11
CA GLU A 95 10.65 0.21 18.41
C GLU A 95 10.79 0.41 16.90
N PRO A 96 11.62 -0.44 16.23
CA PRO A 96 11.84 -0.33 14.81
C PRO A 96 10.66 -0.91 14.00
N TYR A 97 10.47 -0.37 12.81
CA TYR A 97 9.55 -0.94 11.81
C TYR A 97 10.22 -1.03 10.45
N LEU A 98 9.77 -2.01 9.67
CA LEU A 98 10.06 -2.17 8.25
C LEU A 98 8.73 -2.32 7.51
N VAL A 99 8.58 -1.61 6.39
CA VAL A 99 7.47 -1.83 5.45
C VAL A 99 8.04 -2.41 4.17
N GLU A 100 7.45 -3.52 3.75
CA GLU A 100 7.75 -4.18 2.48
C GLU A 100 6.49 -4.18 1.60
N THR A 101 6.67 -4.04 0.31
CA THR A 101 5.57 -3.92 -0.64
C THR A 101 5.75 -4.87 -1.82
N GLY A 102 4.65 -5.54 -2.18
CA GLY A 102 4.55 -6.37 -3.37
C GLY A 102 3.26 -6.06 -4.15
N ILE A 103 3.20 -6.53 -5.38
CA ILE A 103 2.02 -6.41 -6.25
C ILE A 103 1.27 -7.74 -6.22
N ALA A 104 0.06 -7.75 -5.68
CA ALA A 104 -0.80 -8.93 -5.63
C ALA A 104 -1.66 -9.12 -6.90
N HIS A 105 -1.86 -8.05 -7.66
CA HIS A 105 -2.56 -8.07 -8.93
C HIS A 105 -2.07 -6.93 -9.82
N LEU A 106 -1.85 -7.23 -11.09
CA LEU A 106 -1.51 -6.25 -12.12
C LEU A 106 -2.47 -6.39 -13.30
N GLY A 107 -3.36 -5.42 -13.44
CA GLY A 107 -4.29 -5.33 -14.57
C GLY A 107 -3.74 -4.47 -15.71
N ASN A 108 -4.60 -4.15 -16.67
CA ASN A 108 -4.21 -3.30 -17.82
C ASN A 108 -3.97 -1.84 -17.43
N SER A 109 -4.72 -1.34 -16.46
CA SER A 109 -4.67 0.05 -15.96
C SER A 109 -4.72 0.12 -14.43
N SER A 110 -4.82 -1.01 -13.76
CA SER A 110 -4.96 -1.10 -12.30
C SER A 110 -3.92 -2.02 -11.70
N LEU A 111 -3.68 -1.86 -10.41
CA LEU A 111 -2.86 -2.77 -9.62
C LEU A 111 -3.40 -2.88 -8.20
N ARG A 112 -3.05 -3.97 -7.53
CA ARG A 112 -3.24 -4.12 -6.09
C ARG A 112 -1.89 -4.24 -5.42
N LEU A 113 -1.56 -3.26 -4.60
CA LEU A 113 -0.40 -3.30 -3.72
C LEU A 113 -0.76 -3.97 -2.40
N ILE A 114 0.16 -4.72 -1.86
CA ILE A 114 0.12 -5.19 -0.47
C ILE A 114 1.35 -4.63 0.23
N HIS A 115 1.09 -3.86 1.27
CA HIS A 115 2.12 -3.33 2.17
C HIS A 115 2.07 -4.10 3.48
N VAL A 116 3.20 -4.60 3.94
CA VAL A 116 3.32 -5.31 5.21
C VAL A 116 4.31 -4.56 6.10
N MET A 117 3.84 -4.14 7.27
CA MET A 117 4.68 -3.56 8.30
C MET A 117 5.02 -4.63 9.32
N SER A 118 6.30 -4.79 9.61
CA SER A 118 6.81 -5.77 10.57
C SER A 118 7.84 -5.16 11.51
N ASP A 119 8.04 -5.83 12.63
CA ASP A 119 9.23 -5.67 13.46
C ASP A 119 10.41 -6.37 12.76
N PRO A 120 11.45 -5.64 12.32
CA PRO A 120 12.56 -6.25 11.58
C PRO A 120 13.42 -7.19 12.40
N HIS A 121 13.36 -7.16 13.74
CA HIS A 121 14.14 -8.05 14.59
C HIS A 121 13.50 -9.42 14.75
N THR A 122 12.18 -9.46 14.79
CA THR A 122 11.41 -10.69 15.03
C THR A 122 10.71 -11.21 13.78
N GLY A 123 10.52 -10.37 12.75
CA GLY A 123 9.71 -10.66 11.59
C GLY A 123 8.21 -10.65 11.87
N ARG A 124 7.79 -10.26 13.08
CA ARG A 124 6.38 -10.23 13.46
C ARG A 124 5.64 -9.16 12.68
N GLU A 125 4.60 -9.55 11.96
CA GLU A 125 3.71 -8.60 11.29
C GLU A 125 2.94 -7.76 12.32
N VAL A 126 2.90 -6.46 12.08
CA VAL A 126 2.22 -5.47 12.92
C VAL A 126 0.98 -4.94 12.23
N ALA A 127 1.08 -4.68 10.94
CA ALA A 127 -0.02 -4.16 10.14
C ALA A 127 0.13 -4.58 8.68
N ARG A 128 -0.99 -4.64 7.99
CA ARG A 128 -1.05 -4.93 6.55
C ARG A 128 -2.08 -4.03 5.89
N LEU A 129 -1.71 -3.45 4.75
CA LEU A 129 -2.60 -2.64 3.93
C LEU A 129 -2.68 -3.22 2.52
N GLY A 130 -3.88 -3.57 2.09
CA GLY A 130 -4.19 -3.80 0.68
C GLY A 130 -4.70 -2.52 0.04
N GLN A 131 -4.13 -2.14 -1.09
CA GLN A 131 -4.47 -0.91 -1.80
C GLN A 131 -4.75 -1.21 -3.26
N TYR A 132 -5.94 -0.86 -3.74
CA TYR A 132 -6.24 -0.84 -5.16
C TYR A 132 -6.03 0.57 -5.71
N GLY A 133 -5.26 0.64 -6.78
CA GLY A 133 -4.99 1.86 -7.51
C GLY A 133 -5.19 1.69 -9.01
N VAL A 134 -5.48 2.79 -9.68
CA VAL A 134 -5.63 2.86 -11.12
C VAL A 134 -4.70 3.93 -11.68
N ASN A 135 -4.03 3.62 -12.79
CA ASN A 135 -3.31 4.60 -13.58
C ASN A 135 -4.33 5.52 -14.26
N LEU A 136 -4.42 6.75 -13.78
CA LEU A 136 -5.40 7.72 -14.23
C LEU A 136 -4.75 8.72 -15.18
N ASP A 137 -5.36 8.90 -16.35
CA ASP A 137 -5.09 10.05 -17.22
C ASP A 137 -5.81 11.27 -16.62
N LEU A 138 -5.03 12.25 -16.13
CA LEU A 138 -5.56 13.40 -15.41
C LEU A 138 -6.27 14.39 -16.33
N ASP A 139 -5.93 14.42 -17.62
CA ASP A 139 -6.56 15.30 -18.59
C ASP A 139 -7.87 14.69 -19.10
N ALA A 140 -7.84 13.41 -19.47
CA ALA A 140 -9.02 12.69 -19.92
C ALA A 140 -9.94 12.22 -18.77
N ARG A 141 -9.46 12.27 -17.52
CA ARG A 141 -10.15 11.81 -16.29
C ARG A 141 -10.67 10.37 -16.40
N ARG A 142 -9.85 9.49 -16.93
CA ARG A 142 -10.19 8.08 -17.12
C ARG A 142 -8.98 7.19 -16.91
N PRO A 143 -9.18 5.88 -16.63
CA PRO A 143 -8.10 4.92 -16.58
C PRO A 143 -7.31 4.88 -17.88
N ALA A 144 -5.99 4.78 -17.77
CA ALA A 144 -5.08 4.63 -18.89
C ALA A 144 -4.27 3.34 -18.72
N ARG A 145 -3.94 2.68 -19.82
CA ARG A 145 -3.07 1.51 -19.80
C ARG A 145 -1.69 1.87 -19.26
N TRP A 146 -1.08 0.93 -18.56
CA TRP A 146 0.31 1.05 -18.16
C TRP A 146 1.19 1.18 -19.41
N PRO A 147 2.13 2.15 -19.45
CA PRO A 147 3.22 2.12 -20.41
C PRO A 147 3.99 0.80 -20.28
N GLU A 148 4.53 0.31 -21.39
CA GLU A 148 5.16 -1.00 -21.45
C GLU A 148 6.36 -1.13 -20.50
N ASP A 149 7.18 -0.09 -20.39
CA ASP A 149 8.33 -0.06 -19.49
C ASP A 149 7.93 -0.12 -18.01
N ILE A 150 6.85 0.57 -17.63
CA ILE A 150 6.29 0.51 -16.28
C ILE A 150 5.70 -0.88 -16.03
N ARG A 151 4.94 -1.41 -16.98
CA ARG A 151 4.36 -2.74 -16.89
C ARG A 151 5.43 -3.81 -16.65
N GLN A 152 6.50 -3.81 -17.43
CA GLN A 152 7.59 -4.76 -17.29
C GLN A 152 8.26 -4.69 -15.92
N LYS A 153 8.49 -3.48 -15.40
CA LYS A 153 9.03 -3.30 -14.06
C LYS A 153 8.04 -3.79 -12.98
N ALA A 154 6.76 -3.46 -13.15
CA ALA A 154 5.72 -3.90 -12.21
C ALA A 154 5.59 -5.43 -12.16
N GLU A 155 5.73 -6.12 -13.30
CA GLU A 155 5.70 -7.58 -13.37
C GLU A 155 6.77 -8.24 -12.50
N THR A 156 7.93 -7.60 -12.31
CA THR A 156 8.98 -8.11 -11.41
C THR A 156 8.60 -8.07 -9.93
N LEU A 157 7.61 -7.28 -9.56
CA LEU A 157 7.11 -7.14 -8.18
C LEU A 157 5.80 -7.91 -7.95
N VAL A 158 5.29 -8.60 -8.95
CA VAL A 158 4.10 -9.43 -8.79
C VAL A 158 4.47 -10.66 -7.96
N VAL A 159 3.70 -10.88 -6.90
CA VAL A 159 3.91 -11.95 -5.94
C VAL A 159 2.77 -12.96 -5.98
N PRO A 160 3.05 -14.25 -5.68
CA PRO A 160 2.01 -15.26 -5.62
C PRO A 160 0.97 -14.93 -4.55
N VAL A 161 -0.30 -15.11 -4.88
CA VAL A 161 -1.42 -15.05 -3.92
C VAL A 161 -1.97 -16.46 -3.72
N GLY A 162 -2.34 -16.76 -2.49
CA GLY A 162 -2.87 -18.07 -2.12
C GLY A 162 -4.37 -18.15 -1.99
#